data_18068b54daaf77fb61253915844f26d7
#
_entry.id   18068b54daaf77fb61253915844f26d7
#
_cell.length_a   1.000
_cell.length_b   1.000
_cell.length_c   1.000
_cell.angle_alpha   90.00
_cell.angle_beta   90.00
_cell.angle_gamma   90.00
#
_symmetry.space_group_name_H-M   'P 1'
#
loop_
_entity.id
_entity.type
_entity.pdbx_description
1 polymer ?
#
loop_
_entity_poly.entity_id
_entity_poly.type
_entity_poly.pdbx_seq_one_letter_code
_entity_poly.pdbx_strand_id
1 'polypeptide(L)'
;HILMRFFTVPNAQAARKSVVWAMAIIGGFYVLTLFLGFGAAMHVGPETIGSIDKGGNMAAPLLAQYLGGGQNSLLGNFMLAFVAAVAFATIVAVVAGLVLASASAIAHDLYVNVIKDGNASQAQQMKAARIASIGVGIVAIFIGILAKGQNVAHLVGMAFAVAASSNLPAIFLTLYWKKCNTTGVVMGMLIGAGSAILLVLVSPNMTYPQKMVSDAKTVLEGAPNKAASDAKLSTGLICEFFTICQKREAAKPATEAVVSAPQKIAELKELLMRIRSQEAVAGINKQIAELEKSIVKANEDLTKFQGQTTSIMGLEKPLFRLKNPGIISIPLGFLMVILFSLLTRDKRAEDLWEELYVRQNTGLHVEDVSH
;
A
#
# COMPACT_ATOMS: atom_id res chain seq x y z
N HIS A 1 6.58 -15.64 -1.47
CA HIS A 1 5.58 -16.73 -1.53
C HIS A 1 5.17 -17.09 -2.97
N ILE A 2 5.20 -16.14 -3.90
CA ILE A 2 4.90 -16.42 -5.32
C ILE A 2 6.00 -17.28 -5.95
N LEU A 3 7.27 -16.94 -5.72
CA LEU A 3 8.42 -17.67 -6.27
C LEU A 3 8.47 -19.13 -5.78
N MET A 4 8.11 -19.39 -4.53
CA MET A 4 8.05 -20.75 -3.99
C MET A 4 7.13 -21.69 -4.78
N ARG A 5 6.09 -21.16 -5.43
CA ARG A 5 5.16 -21.97 -6.25
C ARG A 5 5.80 -22.50 -7.53
N PHE A 6 6.87 -21.88 -8.01
CA PHE A 6 7.59 -22.41 -9.17
C PHE A 6 8.31 -23.72 -8.89
N PHE A 7 8.63 -23.99 -7.63
CA PHE A 7 9.20 -25.28 -7.20
C PHE A 7 8.17 -26.42 -7.08
N THR A 8 6.87 -26.10 -7.17
CA THR A 8 5.79 -27.09 -7.05
C THR A 8 5.25 -27.56 -8.39
N VAL A 9 5.76 -27.03 -9.52
CA VAL A 9 5.34 -27.43 -10.87
C VAL A 9 6.32 -28.44 -11.47
N PRO A 10 5.84 -29.39 -12.28
CA PRO A 10 6.68 -30.51 -12.75
C PRO A 10 7.76 -30.11 -13.75
N ASN A 11 7.60 -29.00 -14.48
CA ASN A 11 8.57 -28.56 -15.46
C ASN A 11 8.44 -27.05 -15.80
N ALA A 12 9.44 -26.51 -16.51
CA ALA A 12 9.50 -25.10 -16.89
C ALA A 12 8.35 -24.65 -17.82
N GLN A 13 7.84 -25.56 -18.67
CA GLN A 13 6.70 -25.24 -19.54
C GLN A 13 5.42 -25.06 -18.72
N ALA A 14 5.18 -25.90 -17.73
CA ALA A 14 4.05 -25.78 -16.79
C ALA A 14 4.17 -24.49 -16.00
N ALA A 15 5.38 -24.13 -15.52
CA ALA A 15 5.62 -22.86 -14.85
C ALA A 15 5.26 -21.66 -15.73
N ARG A 16 5.76 -21.62 -16.96
CA ARG A 16 5.48 -20.54 -17.92
C ARG A 16 3.99 -20.42 -18.23
N LYS A 17 3.32 -21.55 -18.51
CA LYS A 17 1.88 -21.58 -18.77
C LYS A 17 1.07 -21.09 -17.58
N SER A 18 1.44 -21.49 -16.36
CA SER A 18 0.76 -21.03 -15.14
C SER A 18 0.89 -19.53 -14.93
N VAL A 19 2.07 -18.94 -15.21
CA VAL A 19 2.29 -17.47 -15.14
C VAL A 19 1.39 -16.74 -16.12
N VAL A 20 1.32 -17.19 -17.39
CA VAL A 20 0.49 -16.55 -18.42
C VAL A 20 -0.99 -16.56 -17.99
N TRP A 21 -1.50 -17.72 -17.52
CA TRP A 21 -2.87 -17.81 -17.04
C TRP A 21 -3.11 -16.95 -15.80
N ALA A 22 -2.19 -16.96 -14.84
CA ALA A 22 -2.29 -16.12 -13.65
C ALA A 22 -2.33 -14.63 -14.02
N MET A 23 -1.46 -14.18 -14.92
CA MET A 23 -1.45 -12.78 -15.37
C MET A 23 -2.74 -12.41 -16.11
N ALA A 24 -3.28 -13.28 -16.96
CA ALA A 24 -4.51 -13.03 -17.67
C ALA A 24 -5.71 -12.93 -16.71
N ILE A 25 -5.84 -13.86 -15.75
CA ILE A 25 -6.93 -13.88 -14.79
C ILE A 25 -6.83 -12.68 -13.82
N ILE A 26 -5.64 -12.42 -13.27
CA ILE A 26 -5.40 -11.30 -12.36
C ILE A 26 -5.62 -9.97 -13.09
N GLY A 27 -5.10 -9.82 -14.31
CA GLY A 27 -5.29 -8.63 -15.12
C GLY A 27 -6.76 -8.37 -15.43
N GLY A 28 -7.51 -9.41 -15.84
CA GLY A 28 -8.95 -9.33 -16.03
C GLY A 28 -9.70 -8.92 -14.75
N PHE A 29 -9.32 -9.48 -13.62
CA PHE A 29 -9.91 -9.09 -12.34
C PHE A 29 -9.62 -7.62 -11.98
N TYR A 30 -8.40 -7.12 -12.22
CA TYR A 30 -8.09 -5.70 -12.01
C TYR A 30 -8.94 -4.77 -12.87
N VAL A 31 -9.23 -5.15 -14.12
CA VAL A 31 -10.17 -4.40 -14.96
C VAL A 31 -11.57 -4.38 -14.35
N LEU A 32 -12.06 -5.52 -13.82
CA LEU A 32 -13.35 -5.56 -13.12
C LEU A 32 -13.37 -4.68 -11.87
N THR A 33 -12.27 -4.60 -11.11
CA THR A 33 -12.22 -3.73 -9.92
C THR A 33 -12.35 -2.25 -10.26
N LEU A 34 -11.95 -1.80 -11.45
CA LEU A 34 -12.19 -0.43 -11.91
C LEU A 34 -13.70 -0.15 -12.03
N PHE A 35 -14.45 -1.06 -12.66
CA PHE A 35 -15.91 -0.92 -12.77
C PHE A 35 -16.59 -0.94 -11.40
N LEU A 36 -16.15 -1.80 -10.49
CA LEU A 36 -16.67 -1.83 -9.11
C LEU A 36 -16.38 -0.53 -8.37
N GLY A 37 -15.16 0.01 -8.49
CA GLY A 37 -14.77 1.26 -7.85
C GLY A 37 -15.54 2.47 -8.37
N PHE A 38 -15.61 2.65 -9.69
CA PHE A 38 -16.37 3.72 -10.31
C PHE A 38 -17.88 3.55 -10.09
N GLY A 39 -18.41 2.33 -10.16
CA GLY A 39 -19.81 2.04 -9.87
C GLY A 39 -20.17 2.40 -8.43
N ALA A 40 -19.32 2.08 -7.46
CA ALA A 40 -19.53 2.49 -6.07
C ALA A 40 -19.49 4.02 -5.90
N ALA A 41 -18.55 4.70 -6.57
CA ALA A 41 -18.46 6.15 -6.52
C ALA A 41 -19.69 6.83 -7.14
N MET A 42 -20.25 6.28 -8.23
CA MET A 42 -21.42 6.85 -8.91
C MET A 42 -22.74 6.58 -8.16
N HIS A 43 -22.93 5.37 -7.64
CA HIS A 43 -24.21 4.93 -7.10
C HIS A 43 -24.32 5.08 -5.58
N VAL A 44 -23.26 4.82 -4.84
CA VAL A 44 -23.22 4.95 -3.38
C VAL A 44 -22.73 6.33 -2.95
N GLY A 45 -21.75 6.86 -3.69
CA GLY A 45 -21.11 8.14 -3.45
C GLY A 45 -19.88 8.01 -2.51
N PRO A 46 -18.82 8.78 -2.81
CA PRO A 46 -17.56 8.73 -2.05
C PRO A 46 -17.73 9.19 -0.60
N GLU A 47 -18.65 10.09 -0.35
CA GLU A 47 -18.96 10.60 1.01
C GLU A 47 -19.57 9.51 1.90
N THR A 48 -20.55 8.76 1.37
CA THR A 48 -21.18 7.63 2.09
C THR A 48 -20.17 6.54 2.40
N ILE A 49 -19.33 6.17 1.42
CA ILE A 49 -18.27 5.17 1.60
C ILE A 49 -17.29 5.65 2.67
N GLY A 50 -16.82 6.90 2.57
CA GLY A 50 -15.86 7.49 3.50
C GLY A 50 -16.38 7.69 4.93
N SER A 51 -17.70 7.87 5.10
CA SER A 51 -18.33 7.98 6.44
C SER A 51 -18.34 6.64 7.19
N ILE A 52 -18.43 5.53 6.45
CA ILE A 52 -18.43 4.18 7.03
C ILE A 52 -16.99 3.69 7.23
N ASP A 53 -16.15 3.86 6.20
CA ASP A 53 -14.73 3.51 6.24
C ASP A 53 -13.87 4.57 5.53
N LYS A 54 -13.03 5.26 6.31
CA LYS A 54 -12.12 6.31 5.79
C LYS A 54 -11.14 5.78 4.74
N GLY A 55 -10.79 4.51 4.81
CA GLY A 55 -9.93 3.83 3.84
C GLY A 55 -10.63 3.54 2.50
N GLY A 56 -11.96 3.67 2.43
CA GLY A 56 -12.74 3.35 1.24
C GLY A 56 -12.86 1.85 0.94
N ASN A 57 -12.46 0.98 1.88
CA ASN A 57 -12.43 -0.48 1.67
C ASN A 57 -13.83 -1.10 1.59
N MET A 58 -14.87 -0.36 2.03
CA MET A 58 -16.27 -0.80 1.98
C MET A 58 -16.97 -0.51 0.64
N ALA A 59 -16.26 0.02 -0.36
CA ALA A 59 -16.86 0.41 -1.64
C ALA A 59 -17.61 -0.75 -2.33
N ALA A 60 -16.99 -1.92 -2.50
CA ALA A 60 -17.61 -3.05 -3.17
C ALA A 60 -18.78 -3.68 -2.37
N PRO A 61 -18.69 -3.92 -1.05
CA PRO A 61 -19.84 -4.37 -0.25
C PRO A 61 -21.02 -3.42 -0.29
N LEU A 62 -20.79 -2.11 -0.21
CA LEU A 62 -21.85 -1.09 -0.26
C LEU A 62 -22.47 -0.98 -1.64
N LEU A 63 -21.71 -1.13 -2.72
CA LEU A 63 -22.26 -1.22 -4.07
C LEU A 63 -23.17 -2.45 -4.21
N ALA A 64 -22.76 -3.59 -3.70
CA ALA A 64 -23.58 -4.80 -3.71
C ALA A 64 -24.90 -4.60 -2.94
N GLN A 65 -24.86 -3.92 -1.80
CA GLN A 65 -26.04 -3.55 -1.03
C GLN A 65 -26.99 -2.63 -1.84
N TYR A 66 -26.41 -1.62 -2.50
CA TYR A 66 -27.18 -0.69 -3.33
C TYR A 66 -27.90 -1.41 -4.46
N LEU A 67 -27.19 -2.27 -5.20
CA LEU A 67 -27.75 -3.05 -6.31
C LEU A 67 -28.83 -4.04 -5.85
N GLY A 68 -28.75 -4.53 -4.62
CA GLY A 68 -29.78 -5.38 -4.01
C GLY A 68 -31.00 -4.63 -3.46
N GLY A 69 -31.12 -3.33 -3.70
CA GLY A 69 -32.25 -2.50 -3.26
C GLY A 69 -31.97 -1.64 -2.01
N GLY A 70 -30.72 -1.51 -1.60
CA GLY A 70 -30.26 -0.62 -0.52
C GLY A 70 -30.43 -1.18 0.89
N GLN A 71 -30.25 -0.32 1.89
CA GLN A 71 -30.21 -0.70 3.31
C GLN A 71 -31.54 -1.24 3.84
N ASN A 72 -32.66 -0.83 3.27
CA ASN A 72 -34.00 -1.25 3.69
C ASN A 72 -34.48 -2.55 3.00
N SER A 73 -33.67 -3.10 2.06
CA SER A 73 -34.00 -4.32 1.36
C SER A 73 -33.33 -5.54 2.02
N LEU A 74 -34.10 -6.62 2.17
CA LEU A 74 -33.55 -7.90 2.62
C LEU A 74 -32.45 -8.41 1.67
N LEU A 75 -32.68 -8.29 0.35
CA LEU A 75 -31.71 -8.67 -0.68
C LEU A 75 -30.46 -7.79 -0.64
N GLY A 76 -30.60 -6.49 -0.41
CA GLY A 76 -29.46 -5.57 -0.27
C GLY A 76 -28.57 -5.94 0.91
N ASN A 77 -29.16 -6.22 2.07
CA ASN A 77 -28.42 -6.63 3.26
C ASN A 77 -27.78 -8.02 3.09
N PHE A 78 -28.47 -8.94 2.42
CA PHE A 78 -27.91 -10.25 2.07
C PHE A 78 -26.70 -10.12 1.13
N MET A 79 -26.78 -9.30 0.07
CA MET A 79 -25.68 -9.05 -0.86
C MET A 79 -24.47 -8.43 -0.17
N LEU A 80 -24.65 -7.46 0.72
CA LEU A 80 -23.59 -6.89 1.53
C LEU A 80 -22.91 -7.96 2.38
N ALA A 81 -23.70 -8.74 3.12
CA ALA A 81 -23.20 -9.81 4.00
C ALA A 81 -22.46 -10.88 3.21
N PHE A 82 -22.98 -11.27 2.05
CA PHE A 82 -22.36 -12.26 1.17
C PHE A 82 -20.99 -11.78 0.66
N VAL A 83 -20.91 -10.57 0.11
CA VAL A 83 -19.63 -10.00 -0.39
C VAL A 83 -18.64 -9.84 0.75
N ALA A 84 -19.09 -9.38 1.92
CA ALA A 84 -18.23 -9.25 3.10
C ALA A 84 -17.72 -10.62 3.59
N ALA A 85 -18.55 -11.64 3.60
CA ALA A 85 -18.16 -13.00 4.00
C ALA A 85 -17.14 -13.61 3.03
N VAL A 86 -17.34 -13.45 1.72
CA VAL A 86 -16.39 -13.90 0.69
C VAL A 86 -15.05 -13.18 0.83
N ALA A 87 -15.07 -11.85 1.02
CA ALA A 87 -13.86 -11.07 1.25
C ALA A 87 -13.12 -11.54 2.50
N PHE A 88 -13.83 -11.74 3.62
CA PHE A 88 -13.24 -12.23 4.87
C PHE A 88 -12.62 -13.61 4.70
N ALA A 89 -13.32 -14.56 4.07
CA ALA A 89 -12.81 -15.90 3.81
C ALA A 89 -11.54 -15.88 2.95
N THR A 90 -11.52 -15.02 1.93
CA THR A 90 -10.33 -14.82 1.06
C THR A 90 -9.16 -14.25 1.84
N ILE A 91 -9.41 -13.25 2.70
CA ILE A 91 -8.36 -12.64 3.55
C ILE A 91 -7.75 -13.71 4.47
N VAL A 92 -8.58 -14.54 5.14
CA VAL A 92 -8.09 -15.59 6.03
C VAL A 92 -7.22 -16.59 5.27
N ALA A 93 -7.64 -17.01 4.08
CA ALA A 93 -6.88 -17.95 3.25
C ALA A 93 -5.51 -17.37 2.81
N VAL A 94 -5.49 -16.11 2.39
CA VAL A 94 -4.24 -15.43 1.97
C VAL A 94 -3.31 -15.21 3.15
N VAL A 95 -3.82 -14.74 4.28
CA VAL A 95 -3.02 -14.51 5.50
C VAL A 95 -2.41 -15.81 5.99
N ALA A 96 -3.18 -16.91 6.03
CA ALA A 96 -2.66 -18.23 6.40
C ALA A 96 -1.48 -18.66 5.51
N GLY A 97 -1.59 -18.47 4.19
CA GLY A 97 -0.52 -18.76 3.24
C GLY A 97 0.73 -17.89 3.44
N LEU A 98 0.55 -16.58 3.71
CA LEU A 98 1.66 -15.66 3.96
C LEU A 98 2.38 -15.95 5.28
N VAL A 99 1.63 -16.24 6.34
CA VAL A 99 2.21 -16.62 7.65
C VAL A 99 2.98 -17.92 7.52
N LEU A 100 2.43 -18.91 6.82
CA LEU A 100 3.11 -20.19 6.59
C LEU A 100 4.41 -20.01 5.80
N ALA A 101 4.40 -19.22 4.71
CA ALA A 101 5.58 -18.94 3.92
C ALA A 101 6.66 -18.22 4.74
N SER A 102 6.30 -17.23 5.53
CA SER A 102 7.23 -16.50 6.41
C SER A 102 7.81 -17.39 7.50
N ALA A 103 6.97 -18.21 8.12
CA ALA A 103 7.38 -19.15 9.17
C ALA A 103 8.30 -20.25 8.62
N SER A 104 8.02 -20.73 7.41
CA SER A 104 8.87 -21.72 6.73
C SER A 104 10.24 -21.14 6.42
N ALA A 105 10.32 -19.91 5.91
CA ALA A 105 11.59 -19.25 5.67
C ALA A 105 12.41 -19.07 6.97
N ILE A 106 11.78 -18.60 8.05
CA ILE A 106 12.45 -18.46 9.35
C ILE A 106 12.92 -19.82 9.89
N ALA A 107 12.09 -20.87 9.79
CA ALA A 107 12.44 -22.18 10.31
C ALA A 107 13.49 -22.88 9.49
N HIS A 108 13.39 -22.84 8.16
CA HIS A 108 14.32 -23.54 7.28
C HIS A 108 15.57 -22.72 7.03
N ASP A 109 15.43 -21.49 6.56
CA ASP A 109 16.59 -20.73 6.09
C ASP A 109 17.41 -20.18 7.27
N LEU A 110 16.76 -19.66 8.31
CA LEU A 110 17.46 -19.09 9.45
C LEU A 110 17.78 -20.16 10.52
N TYR A 111 16.78 -20.92 11.00
CA TYR A 111 17.01 -21.83 12.11
C TYR A 111 17.81 -23.09 11.71
N VAL A 112 17.41 -23.77 10.62
CA VAL A 112 18.10 -24.98 10.19
C VAL A 112 19.45 -24.66 9.60
N ASN A 113 19.52 -23.76 8.61
CA ASN A 113 20.75 -23.54 7.85
C ASN A 113 21.76 -22.63 8.54
N VAL A 114 21.30 -21.56 9.26
CA VAL A 114 22.22 -20.61 9.89
C VAL A 114 22.49 -20.94 11.35
N ILE A 115 21.44 -21.26 12.15
CA ILE A 115 21.63 -21.50 13.59
C ILE A 115 22.10 -22.92 13.89
N LYS A 116 21.66 -23.91 13.11
CA LYS A 116 21.95 -25.33 13.32
C LYS A 116 22.94 -25.93 12.29
N ASP A 117 23.46 -25.12 11.38
CA ASP A 117 24.38 -25.56 10.33
C ASP A 117 23.93 -26.84 9.60
N GLY A 118 22.63 -26.92 9.28
CA GLY A 118 22.02 -28.08 8.63
C GLY A 118 21.70 -29.26 9.56
N ASN A 119 22.09 -29.24 10.83
CA ASN A 119 21.98 -30.36 11.78
C ASN A 119 20.71 -30.26 12.67
N ALA A 120 19.57 -29.93 12.08
CA ALA A 120 18.30 -29.88 12.81
C ALA A 120 17.42 -31.11 12.51
N SER A 121 16.86 -31.72 13.55
CA SER A 121 15.87 -32.77 13.37
C SER A 121 14.55 -32.20 12.84
N GLN A 122 13.77 -33.01 12.14
CA GLN A 122 12.45 -32.62 11.63
C GLN A 122 11.51 -32.08 12.74
N ALA A 123 11.59 -32.67 13.94
CA ALA A 123 10.83 -32.19 15.08
C ALA A 123 11.25 -30.79 15.54
N GLN A 124 12.55 -30.48 15.50
CA GLN A 124 13.07 -29.15 15.84
C GLN A 124 12.68 -28.11 14.78
N GLN A 125 12.75 -28.46 13.49
CA GLN A 125 12.29 -27.60 12.41
C GLN A 125 10.79 -27.29 12.51
N MET A 126 9.96 -28.29 12.80
CA MET A 126 8.53 -28.12 13.01
C MET A 126 8.23 -27.21 14.22
N LYS A 127 8.97 -27.37 15.33
CA LYS A 127 8.84 -26.51 16.51
C LYS A 127 9.23 -25.08 16.19
N ALA A 128 10.33 -24.88 15.47
CA ALA A 128 10.77 -23.55 15.03
C ALA A 128 9.71 -22.87 14.12
N ALA A 129 9.12 -23.62 13.17
CA ALA A 129 8.05 -23.13 12.31
C ALA A 129 6.80 -22.71 13.08
N ARG A 130 6.39 -23.46 14.11
CA ARG A 130 5.25 -23.09 14.96
C ARG A 130 5.51 -21.81 15.75
N ILE A 131 6.69 -21.69 16.36
CA ILE A 131 7.07 -20.47 17.12
C ILE A 131 7.15 -19.27 16.18
N ALA A 132 7.75 -19.44 15.00
CA ALA A 132 7.84 -18.38 14.00
C ALA A 132 6.45 -17.94 13.50
N SER A 133 5.52 -18.89 13.27
CA SER A 133 4.14 -18.58 12.87
C SER A 133 3.42 -17.73 13.91
N ILE A 134 3.55 -18.06 15.20
CA ILE A 134 2.96 -17.28 16.29
C ILE A 134 3.58 -15.89 16.34
N GLY A 135 4.91 -15.80 16.27
CA GLY A 135 5.63 -14.53 16.29
C GLY A 135 5.22 -13.60 15.13
N VAL A 136 5.20 -14.13 13.89
CA VAL A 136 4.74 -13.38 12.71
C VAL A 136 3.28 -12.95 12.87
N GLY A 137 2.42 -13.82 13.40
CA GLY A 137 1.01 -13.52 13.65
C GLY A 137 0.83 -12.37 14.64
N ILE A 138 1.56 -12.37 15.75
CA ILE A 138 1.51 -11.29 16.76
C ILE A 138 1.95 -9.96 16.13
N VAL A 139 3.07 -9.95 15.40
CA VAL A 139 3.57 -8.75 14.72
C VAL A 139 2.56 -8.24 13.68
N ALA A 140 1.96 -9.15 12.91
CA ALA A 140 0.94 -8.79 11.93
C ALA A 140 -0.30 -8.16 12.55
N ILE A 141 -0.77 -8.68 13.69
CA ILE A 141 -1.90 -8.10 14.45
C ILE A 141 -1.54 -6.69 14.93
N PHE A 142 -0.36 -6.51 15.50
CA PHE A 142 0.09 -5.21 15.99
C PHE A 142 0.17 -4.16 14.87
N ILE A 143 0.76 -4.53 13.72
CA ILE A 143 0.82 -3.66 12.54
C ILE A 143 -0.60 -3.38 12.00
N GLY A 144 -1.49 -4.38 12.00
CA GLY A 144 -2.87 -4.22 11.57
C GLY A 144 -3.66 -3.22 12.41
N ILE A 145 -3.45 -3.21 13.74
CA ILE A 145 -4.05 -2.23 14.65
C ILE A 145 -3.55 -0.82 14.33
N LEU A 146 -2.25 -0.66 14.10
CA LEU A 146 -1.66 0.64 13.73
C LEU A 146 -2.14 1.15 12.36
N ALA A 147 -2.43 0.23 11.43
CA ALA A 147 -2.89 0.54 10.09
C ALA A 147 -4.41 0.76 9.97
N LYS A 148 -5.16 0.70 11.10
CA LYS A 148 -6.61 0.87 11.10
C LYS A 148 -7.03 2.19 10.43
N GLY A 149 -8.01 2.10 9.52
CA GLY A 149 -8.55 3.25 8.78
C GLY A 149 -7.70 3.68 7.56
N GLN A 150 -6.64 2.96 7.24
CA GLN A 150 -5.87 3.17 6.01
C GLN A 150 -6.51 2.44 4.82
N ASN A 151 -6.23 2.93 3.62
CA ASN A 151 -6.62 2.23 2.40
C ASN A 151 -5.74 1.00 2.19
N VAL A 152 -6.37 -0.18 2.06
CA VAL A 152 -5.66 -1.47 1.94
C VAL A 152 -4.82 -1.53 0.67
N ALA A 153 -5.31 -1.03 -0.47
CA ALA A 153 -4.54 -1.02 -1.72
C ALA A 153 -3.26 -0.18 -1.60
N HIS A 154 -3.32 0.95 -0.86
CA HIS A 154 -2.15 1.78 -0.58
C HIS A 154 -1.12 1.05 0.29
N LEU A 155 -1.56 0.35 1.35
CA LEU A 155 -0.69 -0.43 2.22
C LEU A 155 0.00 -1.57 1.46
N VAL A 156 -0.76 -2.29 0.61
CA VAL A 156 -0.21 -3.34 -0.25
C VAL A 156 0.79 -2.77 -1.25
N GLY A 157 0.48 -1.62 -1.87
CA GLY A 157 1.40 -0.93 -2.77
C GLY A 157 2.73 -0.53 -2.10
N MET A 158 2.69 -0.09 -0.84
CA MET A 158 3.90 0.19 -0.05
C MET A 158 4.69 -1.09 0.25
N ALA A 159 4.02 -2.17 0.66
CA ALA A 159 4.68 -3.45 0.93
C ALA A 159 5.37 -4.00 -0.32
N PHE A 160 4.72 -3.91 -1.49
CA PHE A 160 5.33 -4.29 -2.76
C PHE A 160 6.51 -3.38 -3.14
N ALA A 161 6.45 -2.09 -2.86
CA ALA A 161 7.57 -1.18 -3.11
C ALA A 161 8.80 -1.55 -2.27
N VAL A 162 8.63 -1.88 -0.99
CA VAL A 162 9.72 -2.35 -0.12
C VAL A 162 10.28 -3.67 -0.63
N ALA A 163 9.42 -4.65 -0.94
CA ALA A 163 9.83 -5.94 -1.46
C ALA A 163 10.53 -5.83 -2.83
N ALA A 164 10.04 -4.98 -3.72
CA ALA A 164 10.65 -4.74 -5.03
C ALA A 164 12.01 -4.06 -4.89
N SER A 165 12.17 -3.12 -3.95
CA SER A 165 13.45 -2.43 -3.72
C SER A 165 14.57 -3.37 -3.28
N SER A 166 14.21 -4.45 -2.62
CA SER A 166 15.15 -5.51 -2.19
C SER A 166 15.33 -6.57 -3.28
N ASN A 167 14.25 -7.22 -3.68
CA ASN A 167 14.31 -8.46 -4.46
C ASN A 167 14.48 -8.23 -5.96
N LEU A 168 13.89 -7.18 -6.55
CA LEU A 168 13.92 -6.97 -8.00
C LEU A 168 15.36 -6.74 -8.51
N PRO A 169 16.18 -5.84 -7.92
CA PRO A 169 17.56 -5.67 -8.33
C PRO A 169 18.38 -6.94 -8.20
N ALA A 170 18.22 -7.66 -7.09
CA ALA A 170 18.93 -8.90 -6.79
C ALA A 170 18.66 -9.98 -7.85
N ILE A 171 17.37 -10.30 -8.08
CA ILE A 171 16.96 -11.33 -9.04
C ILE A 171 17.35 -10.92 -10.45
N PHE A 172 17.07 -9.68 -10.86
CA PHE A 172 17.34 -9.24 -12.21
C PHE A 172 18.82 -9.26 -12.55
N LEU A 173 19.67 -8.71 -11.69
CA LEU A 173 21.11 -8.66 -11.95
C LEU A 173 21.78 -10.03 -11.82
N THR A 174 21.30 -10.91 -10.94
CA THR A 174 21.80 -12.29 -10.87
C THR A 174 21.52 -13.06 -12.17
N LEU A 175 20.38 -12.85 -12.79
CA LEU A 175 20.01 -13.55 -14.04
C LEU A 175 20.66 -12.95 -15.29
N TYR A 176 20.89 -11.63 -15.34
CA TYR A 176 21.27 -10.95 -16.58
C TYR A 176 22.65 -10.30 -16.54
N TRP A 177 23.35 -10.30 -15.41
CA TRP A 177 24.64 -9.63 -15.29
C TRP A 177 25.74 -10.51 -14.70
N LYS A 178 26.71 -10.90 -15.53
CA LYS A 178 27.80 -11.83 -15.20
C LYS A 178 28.62 -11.45 -13.97
N LYS A 179 28.81 -10.15 -13.68
CA LYS A 179 29.62 -9.67 -12.56
C LYS A 179 28.87 -9.58 -11.23
N CYS A 180 27.58 -9.97 -11.21
CA CYS A 180 26.79 -10.02 -10.00
C CYS A 180 27.35 -11.09 -9.05
N ASN A 181 27.57 -10.74 -7.79
CA ASN A 181 28.08 -11.64 -6.77
C ASN A 181 27.26 -11.57 -5.46
N THR A 182 27.51 -12.50 -4.56
CA THR A 182 26.78 -12.63 -3.29
C THR A 182 26.84 -11.36 -2.45
N THR A 183 28.00 -10.72 -2.33
CA THR A 183 28.18 -9.49 -1.55
C THR A 183 27.35 -8.34 -2.13
N GLY A 184 27.35 -8.17 -3.45
CA GLY A 184 26.54 -7.18 -4.15
C GLY A 184 25.05 -7.38 -3.91
N VAL A 185 24.59 -8.64 -4.06
CA VAL A 185 23.19 -9.00 -3.82
C VAL A 185 22.78 -8.69 -2.38
N VAL A 186 23.55 -9.16 -1.38
CA VAL A 186 23.22 -8.94 0.04
C VAL A 186 23.17 -7.45 0.38
N MET A 187 24.19 -6.68 -0.03
CA MET A 187 24.23 -5.23 0.24
C MET A 187 23.12 -4.48 -0.50
N GLY A 188 22.85 -4.84 -1.74
CA GLY A 188 21.74 -4.26 -2.51
C GLY A 188 20.37 -4.54 -1.89
N MET A 189 20.14 -5.76 -1.42
CA MET A 189 18.90 -6.12 -0.72
C MET A 189 18.74 -5.37 0.59
N LEU A 190 19.78 -5.30 1.41
CA LEU A 190 19.75 -4.60 2.70
C LEU A 190 19.54 -3.09 2.54
N ILE A 191 20.29 -2.46 1.64
CA ILE A 191 20.20 -1.02 1.40
C ILE A 191 18.90 -0.68 0.67
N GLY A 192 18.47 -1.50 -0.30
CA GLY A 192 17.21 -1.33 -1.00
C GLY A 192 16.00 -1.38 -0.06
N ALA A 193 15.89 -2.42 0.76
CA ALA A 193 14.83 -2.52 1.76
C ALA A 193 14.95 -1.45 2.84
N GLY A 194 16.15 -1.22 3.39
CA GLY A 194 16.40 -0.22 4.42
C GLY A 194 16.06 1.20 3.97
N SER A 195 16.46 1.57 2.75
CA SER A 195 16.11 2.87 2.17
C SER A 195 14.61 3.02 1.94
N ALA A 196 13.93 1.96 1.47
CA ALA A 196 12.49 1.99 1.28
C ALA A 196 11.76 2.22 2.62
N ILE A 197 12.14 1.50 3.67
CA ILE A 197 11.57 1.66 5.01
C ILE A 197 11.86 3.08 5.55
N LEU A 198 13.09 3.56 5.44
CA LEU A 198 13.47 4.89 5.89
C LEU A 198 12.66 5.98 5.17
N LEU A 199 12.52 5.85 3.84
CA LEU A 199 11.73 6.79 3.05
C LEU A 199 10.25 6.78 3.44
N VAL A 200 9.66 5.64 3.81
CA VAL A 200 8.29 5.58 4.36
C VAL A 200 8.21 6.34 5.67
N LEU A 201 9.18 6.17 6.58
CA LEU A 201 9.20 6.84 7.88
C LEU A 201 9.32 8.37 7.79
N VAL A 202 9.93 8.91 6.73
CA VAL A 202 10.06 10.36 6.52
C VAL A 202 9.07 10.91 5.48
N SER A 203 8.13 10.08 4.99
CA SER A 203 7.13 10.40 3.98
C SER A 203 5.81 10.92 4.60
N PRO A 204 4.87 11.43 3.79
CA PRO A 204 3.53 11.81 4.24
C PRO A 204 2.68 10.66 4.82
N ASN A 205 3.16 9.41 4.79
CA ASN A 205 2.47 8.26 5.39
C ASN A 205 2.52 8.28 6.93
N MET A 206 3.48 9.00 7.50
CA MET A 206 3.60 9.16 8.95
C MET A 206 2.71 10.30 9.46
N THR A 207 2.36 10.24 10.75
CA THR A 207 1.60 11.31 11.41
C THR A 207 2.53 12.47 11.74
N TYR A 208 2.18 13.65 11.29
CA TYR A 208 2.85 14.91 11.60
C TYR A 208 1.92 15.75 12.49
N PRO A 209 2.16 15.83 13.80
CA PRO A 209 1.30 16.52 14.75
C PRO A 209 1.02 17.98 14.38
N GLN A 210 2.01 18.75 13.99
CA GLN A 210 1.83 20.13 13.55
C GLN A 210 0.86 20.27 12.36
N LYS A 211 0.94 19.34 11.40
CA LYS A 211 0.01 19.35 10.27
C LYS A 211 -1.40 19.00 10.72
N MET A 212 -1.57 18.01 11.61
CA MET A 212 -2.89 17.65 12.14
C MET A 212 -3.53 18.80 12.91
N VAL A 213 -2.74 19.50 13.76
CA VAL A 213 -3.19 20.69 14.49
C VAL A 213 -3.54 21.83 13.53
N SER A 214 -2.72 22.07 12.50
CA SER A 214 -2.98 23.09 11.48
C SER A 214 -4.24 22.79 10.67
N ASP A 215 -4.42 21.53 10.25
CA ASP A 215 -5.60 21.09 9.51
C ASP A 215 -6.87 21.20 10.39
N ALA A 216 -6.77 20.82 11.67
CA ALA A 216 -7.85 20.96 12.65
C ALA A 216 -8.25 22.42 12.88
N LYS A 217 -7.30 23.32 13.05
CA LYS A 217 -7.54 24.77 13.16
C LYS A 217 -8.19 25.32 11.91
N THR A 218 -7.77 24.87 10.72
CA THR A 218 -8.38 25.29 9.46
C THR A 218 -9.85 24.88 9.36
N VAL A 219 -10.23 23.72 9.88
CA VAL A 219 -11.62 23.28 9.94
C VAL A 219 -12.46 24.13 10.88
N LEU A 220 -11.91 24.54 12.04
CA LEU A 220 -12.63 25.29 13.07
C LEU A 220 -12.68 26.79 12.80
N GLU A 221 -11.59 27.36 12.33
CA GLU A 221 -11.38 28.82 12.21
C GLU A 221 -11.49 29.35 10.76
N GLY A 222 -11.48 28.41 9.78
CA GLY A 222 -11.33 28.76 8.36
C GLY A 222 -9.86 28.95 7.96
N ALA A 223 -9.56 28.77 6.66
CA ALA A 223 -8.21 28.92 6.15
C ALA A 223 -7.86 30.38 5.92
N PRO A 224 -6.83 30.92 6.53
CA PRO A 224 -6.22 32.15 6.01
C PRO A 224 -5.65 31.85 4.62
N ASN A 225 -5.75 32.79 3.70
CA ASN A 225 -5.41 32.75 2.25
C ASN A 225 -4.02 32.17 1.85
N LYS A 226 -3.58 31.07 2.47
CA LYS A 226 -2.29 30.40 2.19
C LYS A 226 -2.37 29.27 1.17
N ALA A 227 -3.56 28.87 0.72
CA ALA A 227 -3.74 27.76 -0.22
C ALA A 227 -3.16 28.01 -1.63
N ALA A 228 -2.89 29.26 -1.99
CA ALA A 228 -2.33 29.61 -3.29
C ALA A 228 -0.81 29.36 -3.41
N SER A 229 -0.04 29.35 -2.31
CA SER A 229 1.42 29.18 -2.38
C SER A 229 1.87 27.72 -2.40
N ASP A 230 1.13 26.82 -1.72
CA ASP A 230 1.50 25.41 -1.65
C ASP A 230 1.10 24.61 -2.89
N ALA A 231 0.04 25.03 -3.59
CA ALA A 231 -0.33 24.47 -4.89
C ALA A 231 0.71 24.77 -5.98
N LYS A 232 1.36 25.95 -5.94
CA LYS A 232 2.40 26.32 -6.89
C LYS A 232 3.71 25.53 -6.73
N LEU A 233 4.04 25.09 -5.51
CA LEU A 233 5.31 24.43 -5.25
C LEU A 233 5.29 22.92 -5.56
N SER A 234 4.12 22.27 -5.50
CA SER A 234 3.98 20.84 -5.81
C SER A 234 3.92 20.54 -7.31
N THR A 235 3.56 21.54 -8.12
CA THR A 235 3.41 21.40 -9.58
C THR A 235 4.74 21.74 -10.30
N GLY A 236 5.65 22.50 -9.69
CA GLY A 236 6.83 23.06 -10.35
C GLY A 236 7.82 22.00 -10.87
N LEU A 237 8.11 20.97 -10.10
CA LEU A 237 9.19 20.01 -10.44
C LEU A 237 8.81 18.97 -11.50
N ILE A 238 7.52 18.66 -11.64
CA ILE A 238 7.03 17.70 -12.65
C ILE A 238 6.57 18.44 -13.92
N CYS A 239 6.07 19.65 -13.80
CA CYS A 239 5.62 20.47 -14.94
C CYS A 239 6.75 21.09 -15.77
N GLU A 240 7.95 21.29 -15.22
CA GLU A 240 9.12 21.68 -16.02
C GLU A 240 9.59 20.57 -16.96
N PHE A 241 9.30 19.31 -16.67
CA PHE A 241 9.66 18.18 -17.53
C PHE A 241 8.64 17.85 -18.63
N PHE A 242 7.39 18.32 -18.52
CA PHE A 242 6.34 18.04 -19.50
C PHE A 242 5.60 19.33 -19.90
N THR A 243 5.84 19.78 -21.12
CA THR A 243 5.19 20.95 -21.76
C THR A 243 3.65 20.90 -21.82
N ILE A 244 3.03 19.81 -21.34
CA ILE A 244 1.59 19.57 -21.34
C ILE A 244 0.85 20.31 -20.21
N CYS A 245 1.55 20.74 -19.16
CA CYS A 245 0.94 21.41 -18.01
C CYS A 245 0.63 22.91 -18.25
N GLN A 246 1.23 23.55 -19.23
CA GLN A 246 1.05 24.99 -19.48
C GLN A 246 -0.37 25.39 -19.95
N LYS A 247 -1.14 24.47 -20.50
CA LYS A 247 -2.50 24.77 -21.01
C LYS A 247 -3.62 24.73 -19.97
N ARG A 248 -3.36 24.28 -18.73
CA ARG A 248 -4.40 24.12 -17.70
C ARG A 248 -4.46 25.24 -16.65
N GLU A 249 -3.51 26.16 -16.64
CA GLU A 249 -3.48 27.29 -15.69
C GLU A 249 -4.40 28.46 -16.06
N ALA A 250 -4.91 28.51 -17.29
CA ALA A 250 -5.71 29.64 -17.78
C ALA A 250 -7.23 29.58 -17.45
N ALA A 251 -7.69 28.56 -16.72
CA ALA A 251 -9.12 28.37 -16.46
C ALA A 251 -9.40 27.94 -15.01
N LYS A 252 -9.09 28.79 -14.02
CA LYS A 252 -9.72 28.71 -12.70
C LYS A 252 -10.07 30.10 -12.18
N PRO A 253 -11.34 30.34 -11.85
CA PRO A 253 -11.76 31.59 -11.27
C PRO A 253 -11.24 31.75 -9.83
N ALA A 254 -11.21 33.00 -9.42
CA ALA A 254 -10.71 33.47 -8.15
C ALA A 254 -11.17 32.66 -6.93
N THR A 255 -10.23 32.44 -6.07
CA THR A 255 -10.24 31.74 -4.79
C THR A 255 -11.44 32.18 -3.92
N GLU A 256 -12.43 31.33 -3.75
CA GLU A 256 -13.35 31.44 -2.63
C GLU A 256 -12.57 31.20 -1.33
N ALA A 257 -12.68 32.11 -0.40
CA ALA A 257 -12.12 31.96 0.94
C ALA A 257 -12.72 30.67 1.57
N VAL A 258 -11.88 29.80 2.09
CA VAL A 258 -12.35 28.58 2.77
C VAL A 258 -13.06 29.00 4.05
N VAL A 259 -14.39 28.95 4.03
CA VAL A 259 -15.26 29.27 5.17
C VAL A 259 -15.10 28.18 6.24
N SER A 260 -15.07 28.57 7.52
CA SER A 260 -14.96 27.62 8.63
C SER A 260 -16.19 26.71 8.70
N ALA A 261 -16.00 25.47 9.18
CA ALA A 261 -17.10 24.52 9.31
C ALA A 261 -18.26 25.03 10.19
N PRO A 262 -18.02 25.70 11.33
CA PRO A 262 -19.08 26.30 12.12
C PRO A 262 -19.89 27.39 11.38
N GLN A 263 -19.23 28.24 10.59
CA GLN A 263 -19.90 29.27 9.77
C GLN A 263 -20.76 28.62 8.68
N LYS A 264 -20.24 27.58 8.04
CA LYS A 264 -20.97 26.85 6.99
C LYS A 264 -22.21 26.12 7.53
N ILE A 265 -22.15 25.62 8.78
CA ILE A 265 -23.30 25.06 9.49
C ILE A 265 -24.38 26.14 9.75
N ALA A 266 -23.98 27.34 10.15
CA ALA A 266 -24.90 28.46 10.39
C ALA A 266 -25.62 28.85 9.10
N GLU A 267 -24.90 28.98 7.97
CA GLU A 267 -25.47 29.26 6.65
C GLU A 267 -26.46 28.16 6.21
N LEU A 268 -26.12 26.89 6.40
CA LEU A 268 -26.98 25.76 6.06
C LEU A 268 -28.22 25.69 6.91
N LYS A 269 -28.15 26.03 8.21
CA LYS A 269 -29.32 26.14 9.11
C LYS A 269 -30.25 27.27 8.71
N GLU A 270 -29.71 28.41 8.26
CA GLU A 270 -30.54 29.52 7.74
C GLU A 270 -31.23 29.12 6.42
N LEU A 271 -30.54 28.41 5.53
CA LEU A 271 -31.12 27.86 4.31
C LEU A 271 -32.25 26.86 4.58
N LEU A 272 -32.13 26.03 5.62
CA LEU A 272 -33.17 25.09 6.05
C LEU A 272 -34.50 25.79 6.40
N MET A 273 -34.43 26.99 6.99
CA MET A 273 -35.64 27.76 7.33
C MET A 273 -36.40 28.30 6.09
N ARG A 274 -35.72 28.35 4.93
CA ARG A 274 -36.28 28.90 3.67
C ARG A 274 -36.77 27.83 2.70
N ILE A 275 -36.43 26.56 2.90
CA ILE A 275 -36.71 25.48 1.95
C ILE A 275 -37.93 24.67 2.38
N ARG A 276 -38.84 24.44 1.43
CA ARG A 276 -40.09 23.64 1.64
C ARG A 276 -40.00 22.20 1.09
N SER A 277 -38.97 21.85 0.36
CA SER A 277 -38.81 20.50 -0.23
C SER A 277 -38.21 19.54 0.77
N GLN A 278 -38.87 18.41 1.05
CA GLN A 278 -38.37 17.38 1.98
C GLN A 278 -37.03 16.75 1.55
N GLU A 279 -36.80 16.56 0.26
CA GLU A 279 -35.53 16.01 -0.25
C GLU A 279 -34.35 16.98 -0.06
N ALA A 280 -34.58 18.28 -0.29
CA ALA A 280 -33.59 19.31 -0.08
C ALA A 280 -33.23 19.46 1.42
N VAL A 281 -34.22 19.36 2.30
CA VAL A 281 -34.04 19.37 3.77
C VAL A 281 -33.21 18.17 4.23
N ALA A 282 -33.46 16.97 3.69
CA ALA A 282 -32.68 15.76 4.01
C ALA A 282 -31.23 15.91 3.56
N GLY A 283 -30.98 16.46 2.37
CA GLY A 283 -29.64 16.74 1.84
C GLY A 283 -28.86 17.72 2.71
N ILE A 284 -29.49 18.83 3.13
CA ILE A 284 -28.84 19.82 3.99
C ILE A 284 -28.56 19.27 5.40
N ASN A 285 -29.49 18.53 5.99
CA ASN A 285 -29.28 17.88 7.29
C ASN A 285 -28.08 16.90 7.25
N LYS A 286 -27.92 16.19 6.14
CA LYS A 286 -26.77 15.31 5.94
C LYS A 286 -25.44 16.10 5.92
N GLN A 287 -25.41 17.23 5.20
CA GLN A 287 -24.23 18.10 5.16
C GLN A 287 -23.88 18.68 6.53
N ILE A 288 -24.91 19.10 7.30
CA ILE A 288 -24.72 19.60 8.67
C ILE A 288 -24.11 18.50 9.54
N ALA A 289 -24.64 17.28 9.50
CA ALA A 289 -24.12 16.16 10.28
C ALA A 289 -22.66 15.80 9.92
N GLU A 290 -22.28 15.92 8.66
CA GLU A 290 -20.88 15.70 8.21
C GLU A 290 -19.94 16.79 8.72
N LEU A 291 -20.37 18.05 8.69
CA LEU A 291 -19.61 19.17 9.24
C LEU A 291 -19.47 19.08 10.76
N GLU A 292 -20.52 18.68 11.48
CA GLU A 292 -20.48 18.44 12.93
C GLU A 292 -19.48 17.32 13.28
N LYS A 293 -19.47 16.21 12.51
CA LYS A 293 -18.45 15.16 12.67
C LYS A 293 -17.04 15.67 12.41
N SER A 294 -16.86 16.56 11.43
CA SER A 294 -15.54 17.14 11.14
C SER A 294 -15.05 18.04 12.27
N ILE A 295 -15.96 18.77 12.92
CA ILE A 295 -15.66 19.60 14.11
C ILE A 295 -15.25 18.73 15.31
N VAL A 296 -16.00 17.66 15.60
CA VAL A 296 -15.66 16.73 16.67
C VAL A 296 -14.28 16.16 16.46
N LYS A 297 -13.98 15.67 15.23
CA LYS A 297 -12.67 15.16 14.89
C LYS A 297 -11.55 16.20 15.01
N ALA A 298 -11.79 17.43 14.55
CA ALA A 298 -10.84 18.52 14.68
C ALA A 298 -10.50 18.82 16.15
N ASN A 299 -11.50 18.82 17.03
CA ASN A 299 -11.31 18.99 18.47
C ASN A 299 -10.54 17.82 19.10
N GLU A 300 -10.83 16.57 18.70
CA GLU A 300 -10.06 15.39 19.11
C GLU A 300 -8.60 15.48 18.66
N ASP A 301 -8.34 15.88 17.43
CA ASP A 301 -6.98 16.03 16.90
C ASP A 301 -6.24 17.17 17.63
N LEU A 302 -6.89 18.27 17.96
CA LEU A 302 -6.31 19.35 18.76
C LEU A 302 -5.92 18.87 20.16
N THR A 303 -6.80 18.15 20.84
CA THR A 303 -6.52 17.63 22.20
C THR A 303 -5.45 16.54 22.17
N LYS A 304 -5.50 15.64 21.20
CA LYS A 304 -4.55 14.52 21.08
C LYS A 304 -3.13 14.98 20.77
N PHE A 305 -2.97 15.99 19.94
CA PHE A 305 -1.67 16.48 19.49
C PHE A 305 -1.23 17.78 20.18
N GLN A 306 -1.96 18.21 21.22
CA GLN A 306 -1.60 19.38 22.00
C GLN A 306 -0.20 19.22 22.62
N GLY A 307 0.69 20.16 22.34
CA GLY A 307 2.09 20.13 22.82
C GLY A 307 3.04 19.24 22.00
N GLN A 308 2.54 18.48 21.03
CA GLN A 308 3.40 17.71 20.13
C GLN A 308 3.72 18.52 18.87
N THR A 309 5.02 18.69 18.60
CA THR A 309 5.47 19.47 17.43
C THR A 309 6.06 18.63 16.32
N THR A 310 6.52 17.41 16.64
CA THR A 310 7.26 16.57 15.71
C THR A 310 6.66 15.18 15.58
N SER A 311 6.91 14.54 14.43
CA SER A 311 6.60 13.13 14.19
C SER A 311 7.48 12.21 15.05
N ILE A 312 7.22 10.88 15.03
CA ILE A 312 8.04 9.86 15.70
C ILE A 312 9.53 9.98 15.33
N MET A 313 9.84 10.46 14.11
CA MET A 313 11.22 10.69 13.65
C MET A 313 11.77 12.09 14.00
N GLY A 314 11.10 12.86 14.83
CA GLY A 314 11.52 14.21 15.21
C GLY A 314 11.34 15.26 14.13
N LEU A 315 10.56 14.99 13.08
CA LEU A 315 10.34 15.88 11.94
C LEU A 315 9.04 16.65 12.10
N GLU A 316 9.07 17.95 11.81
CA GLU A 316 7.87 18.81 11.75
C GLU A 316 7.07 18.61 10.47
N LYS A 317 7.75 18.31 9.38
CA LYS A 317 7.17 18.11 8.04
C LYS A 317 7.82 16.91 7.35
N PRO A 318 7.13 16.24 6.41
CA PRO A 318 7.73 15.17 5.63
C PRO A 318 8.89 15.72 4.78
N LEU A 319 10.06 15.08 4.88
CA LEU A 319 11.21 15.38 4.02
C LEU A 319 10.98 14.89 2.60
N PHE A 320 10.32 13.75 2.47
CA PHE A 320 10.02 13.12 1.20
C PHE A 320 8.53 13.26 0.89
N ARG A 321 8.17 13.92 -0.22
CA ARG A 321 6.78 14.26 -0.54
C ARG A 321 5.96 13.14 -1.18
N LEU A 322 6.62 12.13 -1.75
CA LEU A 322 5.95 11.00 -2.38
C LEU A 322 5.49 9.99 -1.33
N LYS A 323 4.28 9.48 -1.48
CA LYS A 323 3.73 8.43 -0.61
C LYS A 323 4.37 7.07 -0.87
N ASN A 324 4.80 6.78 -2.12
CA ASN A 324 5.43 5.52 -2.47
C ASN A 324 6.94 5.68 -2.61
N PRO A 325 7.77 4.99 -1.80
CA PRO A 325 9.22 5.10 -1.81
C PRO A 325 9.88 4.42 -3.01
N GLY A 326 9.18 3.52 -3.71
CA GLY A 326 9.73 2.64 -4.75
C GLY A 326 10.43 3.37 -5.88
N ILE A 327 9.98 4.60 -6.21
CA ILE A 327 10.59 5.41 -7.28
C ILE A 327 12.08 5.71 -6.99
N ILE A 328 12.47 5.84 -5.72
CA ILE A 328 13.85 6.12 -5.32
C ILE A 328 14.54 4.83 -4.86
N SER A 329 13.88 4.03 -4.03
CA SER A 329 14.51 2.88 -3.39
C SER A 329 14.81 1.72 -4.36
N ILE A 330 14.01 1.52 -5.42
CA ILE A 330 14.29 0.49 -6.43
C ILE A 330 15.55 0.83 -7.24
N PRO A 331 15.69 2.02 -7.87
CA PRO A 331 16.93 2.41 -8.53
C PRO A 331 18.15 2.38 -7.60
N LEU A 332 17.98 2.79 -6.34
CA LEU A 332 19.04 2.71 -5.36
C LEU A 332 19.47 1.26 -5.09
N GLY A 333 18.52 0.33 -4.99
CA GLY A 333 18.80 -1.10 -4.87
C GLY A 333 19.64 -1.61 -6.04
N PHE A 334 19.29 -1.28 -7.29
CA PHE A 334 20.08 -1.62 -8.48
C PHE A 334 21.50 -1.05 -8.41
N LEU A 335 21.61 0.23 -8.07
CA LEU A 335 22.91 0.90 -7.96
C LEU A 335 23.79 0.25 -6.92
N MET A 336 23.24 -0.15 -5.77
CA MET A 336 24.00 -0.80 -4.69
C MET A 336 24.43 -2.23 -5.05
N VAL A 337 23.57 -3.04 -5.69
CA VAL A 337 24.00 -4.35 -6.21
C VAL A 337 25.16 -4.18 -7.18
N ILE A 338 25.08 -3.24 -8.12
CA ILE A 338 26.12 -3.00 -9.11
C ILE A 338 27.42 -2.53 -8.43
N LEU A 339 27.32 -1.51 -7.56
CA LEU A 339 28.48 -0.93 -6.88
C LEU A 339 29.24 -1.97 -6.06
N PHE A 340 28.55 -2.69 -5.19
CA PHE A 340 29.19 -3.68 -4.32
C PHE A 340 29.68 -4.90 -5.09
N SER A 341 29.00 -5.32 -6.16
CA SER A 341 29.50 -6.39 -7.02
C SER A 341 30.78 -5.99 -7.77
N LEU A 342 30.92 -4.73 -8.16
CA LEU A 342 32.14 -4.24 -8.80
C LEU A 342 33.30 -4.07 -7.81
N LEU A 343 33.00 -3.68 -6.55
CA LEU A 343 34.00 -3.53 -5.49
C LEU A 343 34.50 -4.86 -4.94
N THR A 344 33.69 -5.92 -5.00
CA THR A 344 33.99 -7.23 -4.41
C THR A 344 33.94 -8.31 -5.48
N ARG A 345 34.90 -8.26 -6.42
CA ARG A 345 34.96 -9.23 -7.53
C ARG A 345 35.06 -10.66 -7.02
N ASP A 346 34.19 -11.56 -7.48
CA ASP A 346 34.17 -12.98 -7.19
C ASP A 346 34.25 -13.79 -8.49
N LYS A 347 35.42 -14.39 -8.76
CA LYS A 347 35.66 -15.21 -9.96
C LYS A 347 34.73 -16.43 -10.00
N ARG A 348 34.47 -17.06 -8.86
CA ARG A 348 33.61 -18.24 -8.78
C ARG A 348 32.17 -17.91 -9.22
N ALA A 349 31.67 -16.74 -8.86
CA ALA A 349 30.36 -16.29 -9.30
C ALA A 349 30.32 -16.02 -10.81
N GLU A 350 31.44 -15.48 -11.38
CA GLU A 350 31.56 -15.25 -12.83
C GLU A 350 31.56 -16.58 -13.62
N ASP A 351 32.24 -17.63 -13.11
CA ASP A 351 32.31 -18.93 -13.74
C ASP A 351 30.95 -19.69 -13.69
N LEU A 352 30.31 -19.68 -12.54
CA LEU A 352 28.97 -20.30 -12.36
C LEU A 352 27.90 -19.61 -13.18
N TRP A 353 28.05 -18.31 -13.48
CA TRP A 353 27.08 -17.58 -14.25
C TRP A 353 26.98 -18.08 -15.71
N GLU A 354 28.05 -18.51 -16.32
CA GLU A 354 28.02 -19.06 -17.69
C GLU A 354 27.14 -20.31 -17.76
N GLU A 355 27.29 -21.20 -16.79
CA GLU A 355 26.42 -22.38 -16.69
C GLU A 355 24.96 -22.00 -16.45
N LEU A 356 24.71 -21.09 -15.53
CA LEU A 356 23.34 -20.58 -15.26
C LEU A 356 22.73 -19.96 -16.52
N TYR A 357 23.50 -19.15 -17.26
CA TYR A 357 23.02 -18.50 -18.47
C TYR A 357 22.64 -19.49 -19.57
N VAL A 358 23.45 -20.54 -19.76
CA VAL A 358 23.11 -21.60 -20.70
C VAL A 358 21.85 -22.34 -20.28
N ARG A 359 21.77 -22.77 -19.03
CA ARG A 359 20.61 -23.49 -18.50
C ARG A 359 19.31 -22.68 -18.63
N GLN A 360 19.32 -21.39 -18.28
CA GLN A 360 18.10 -20.56 -18.34
C GLN A 360 17.63 -20.28 -19.78
N ASN A 361 18.55 -20.22 -20.75
CA ASN A 361 18.20 -19.92 -22.14
C ASN A 361 17.86 -21.16 -22.97
N THR A 362 18.50 -22.30 -22.69
CA THR A 362 18.36 -23.53 -23.46
C THR A 362 17.47 -24.58 -22.82
N GLY A 363 17.29 -24.51 -21.48
CA GLY A 363 16.59 -25.54 -20.72
C GLY A 363 17.37 -26.87 -20.60
N LEU A 364 18.64 -26.90 -20.98
CA LEU A 364 19.48 -28.08 -20.82
C LEU A 364 19.67 -28.38 -19.33
N HIS A 365 19.65 -29.66 -18.97
CA HIS A 365 19.78 -30.19 -17.60
C HIS A 365 18.69 -29.77 -16.62
N VAL A 366 17.53 -29.31 -17.10
CA VAL A 366 16.36 -29.04 -16.23
C VAL A 366 15.72 -30.35 -15.75
N GLU A 367 15.92 -31.45 -16.50
CA GLU A 367 15.36 -32.76 -16.15
C GLU A 367 16.22 -33.55 -15.14
N ASP A 368 17.47 -33.17 -14.94
CA ASP A 368 18.38 -33.86 -14.00
C ASP A 368 18.20 -33.42 -12.54
N VAL A 369 17.33 -32.49 -12.26
CA VAL A 369 16.96 -32.05 -10.91
C VAL A 369 15.68 -32.73 -10.47
N SER A 370 15.65 -34.07 -10.56
CA SER A 370 14.64 -34.88 -9.85
C SER A 370 15.13 -35.09 -8.41
N HIS A 371 14.45 -34.46 -7.50
CA HIS A 371 14.61 -34.71 -6.05
C HIS A 371 13.81 -35.91 -5.62
#